data_02310a210fc9627dc772a634e4990575
#
_entry.id   02310a210fc9627dc772a634e4990575
#
_cell.length_a   1.000
_cell.length_b   1.000
_cell.length_c   1.000
_cell.angle_alpha   90.00
_cell.angle_beta   90.00
_cell.angle_gamma   90.00
#
_symmetry.space_group_name_H-M   'P 1'
#
loop_
_entity.id
_entity.type
_entity.pdbx_description
1 polymer ?
#
loop_
_entity_poly.entity_id
_entity_poly.type
_entity_poly.pdbx_seq_one_letter_code
_entity_poly.pdbx_strand_id
1 'polypeptide(L)'
;SEMCIRDSNNNIDLINTVPNELNFNKETYLDLNTLPGQEEYFFHFLQYFVTNNIPLTIFTSENSIDNLNDEFYLPDVVSRLKQFTLCNIHNPKKDLLFKLINKYLSFKSISVSEQIIIEVVNHIERTYLSAFEAANTINHLLYENNHNINLSLIRKHYERL
;
A
#
# COMPACT_ATOMS: atom_id res chain seq x y z
N SER A 1 -5.47 -8.32 -18.39
CA SER A 1 -5.26 -9.03 -17.10
C SER A 1 -3.98 -8.51 -16.51
N GLU A 2 -4.11 -7.86 -15.38
CA GLU A 2 -3.04 -7.33 -14.58
C GLU A 2 -2.20 -8.50 -14.06
N MET A 3 -0.92 -8.56 -14.39
CA MET A 3 -0.01 -9.45 -13.72
C MET A 3 0.49 -8.71 -12.47
N CYS A 4 -0.31 -8.80 -11.41
CA CYS A 4 0.16 -8.47 -10.09
C CYS A 4 1.06 -9.64 -9.66
N ILE A 5 2.37 -9.45 -9.63
CA ILE A 5 3.30 -10.39 -9.00
C ILE A 5 3.12 -10.18 -7.49
N ARG A 6 2.01 -10.70 -6.96
CA ARG A 6 1.72 -10.75 -5.54
C ARG A 6 1.43 -12.20 -5.20
N ASP A 7 2.48 -12.94 -4.92
CA ASP A 7 2.35 -14.17 -4.17
C ASP A 7 2.96 -13.99 -2.80
N SER A 8 2.09 -14.04 -1.81
CA SER A 8 2.35 -13.73 -0.40
C SER A 8 3.26 -14.74 0.31
N ASN A 9 3.94 -15.64 -0.39
CA ASN A 9 4.84 -16.63 0.22
C ASN A 9 6.00 -17.10 -0.68
N ASN A 10 6.20 -16.51 -1.84
CA ASN A 10 7.35 -16.87 -2.66
C ASN A 10 8.28 -15.67 -2.75
N ASN A 11 9.51 -15.82 -2.23
CA ASN A 11 10.65 -15.08 -2.74
C ASN A 11 10.53 -15.13 -4.26
N ILE A 12 10.38 -13.95 -4.88
CA ILE A 12 10.50 -13.85 -6.33
C ILE A 12 11.93 -14.27 -6.59
N ASP A 13 12.11 -15.52 -7.06
CA ASP A 13 13.35 -15.95 -7.64
C ASP A 13 13.52 -15.17 -8.96
N LEU A 14 13.92 -13.89 -8.86
CA LEU A 14 14.37 -13.10 -10.00
C LEU A 14 15.52 -13.83 -10.72
N ILE A 15 16.18 -14.74 -10.03
CA ILE A 15 17.28 -15.59 -10.50
C ILE A 15 16.85 -16.53 -11.65
N ASN A 16 15.60 -16.98 -11.66
CA ASN A 16 15.11 -17.98 -12.62
C ASN A 16 14.19 -17.41 -13.70
N THR A 17 13.78 -16.16 -13.58
CA THR A 17 12.96 -15.50 -14.60
C THR A 17 13.86 -14.82 -15.63
N VAL A 18 14.35 -15.61 -16.57
CA VAL A 18 15.03 -15.07 -17.75
C VAL A 18 14.05 -14.12 -18.47
N PRO A 19 14.46 -12.87 -18.77
CA PRO A 19 13.58 -11.87 -19.41
C PRO A 19 12.88 -12.34 -20.70
N ASN A 20 13.36 -13.41 -21.34
CA ASN A 20 12.83 -13.96 -22.59
C ASN A 20 11.49 -14.72 -22.44
N GLU A 21 11.09 -15.10 -21.21
CA GLU A 21 9.83 -15.82 -20.98
C GLU A 21 8.71 -14.92 -20.42
N LEU A 22 9.06 -13.72 -19.96
CA LEU A 22 8.10 -12.76 -19.46
C LEU A 22 7.62 -11.85 -20.60
N ASN A 23 6.34 -11.94 -20.93
CA ASN A 23 5.71 -11.09 -21.93
C ASN A 23 5.42 -9.71 -21.30
N PHE A 24 6.43 -8.87 -21.18
CA PHE A 24 6.38 -7.51 -20.57
C PHE A 24 5.69 -6.46 -21.46
N ASN A 25 4.79 -6.86 -22.33
CA ASN A 25 4.04 -5.93 -23.18
C ASN A 25 2.97 -5.11 -22.41
N LYS A 26 2.94 -5.21 -21.06
CA LYS A 26 2.02 -4.50 -20.17
C LYS A 26 2.76 -3.81 -19.04
N GLU A 27 2.11 -2.83 -18.41
CA GLU A 27 2.60 -2.17 -17.21
C GLU A 27 3.03 -3.23 -16.17
N THR A 28 4.25 -3.10 -15.71
CA THR A 28 4.82 -4.01 -14.69
C THR A 28 4.93 -3.25 -13.39
N TYR A 29 4.55 -3.90 -12.29
CA TYR A 29 4.61 -3.36 -10.94
C TYR A 29 5.61 -4.16 -10.12
N LEU A 30 6.50 -3.46 -9.41
CA LEU A 30 7.53 -4.05 -8.57
C LEU A 30 7.47 -3.45 -7.16
N ASP A 31 7.55 -4.29 -6.13
CA ASP A 31 7.70 -3.88 -4.74
C ASP A 31 9.17 -4.02 -4.32
N LEU A 32 9.83 -2.89 -4.04
CA LEU A 32 11.24 -2.85 -3.65
C LEU A 32 11.51 -3.54 -2.30
N ASN A 33 10.54 -3.62 -1.42
CA ASN A 33 10.73 -4.22 -0.10
C ASN A 33 11.04 -5.72 -0.14
N THR A 34 10.87 -6.35 -1.30
CA THR A 34 11.08 -7.80 -1.50
C THR A 34 12.46 -8.14 -2.08
N LEU A 35 13.33 -7.16 -2.30
CA LEU A 35 14.57 -7.32 -3.09
C LEU A 35 15.93 -7.32 -2.32
N PRO A 36 16.01 -7.30 -0.98
CA PRO A 36 17.32 -7.23 -0.32
C PRO A 36 18.20 -8.41 -0.73
N GLY A 37 19.45 -8.09 -1.14
CA GLY A 37 20.47 -9.07 -1.52
C GLY A 37 20.50 -9.50 -2.99
N GLN A 38 19.64 -8.93 -3.87
CA GLN A 38 19.56 -9.28 -5.30
C GLN A 38 19.88 -8.08 -6.22
N GLU A 39 20.76 -7.19 -5.79
CA GLU A 39 20.99 -5.89 -6.44
C GLU A 39 21.51 -6.00 -7.86
N GLU A 40 22.40 -6.96 -8.14
CA GLU A 40 22.97 -7.14 -9.47
C GLU A 40 21.91 -7.58 -10.48
N TYR A 41 21.02 -8.51 -10.08
CA TYR A 41 19.88 -8.90 -10.92
C TYR A 41 18.88 -7.76 -11.10
N PHE A 42 18.64 -6.99 -10.05
CA PHE A 42 17.78 -5.83 -10.10
C PHE A 42 18.31 -4.75 -11.05
N PHE A 43 19.63 -4.53 -11.05
CA PHE A 43 20.28 -3.66 -12.03
C PHE A 43 19.99 -4.08 -13.46
N HIS A 44 20.20 -5.37 -13.79
CA HIS A 44 19.93 -5.91 -15.12
C HIS A 44 18.44 -5.84 -15.49
N PHE A 45 17.57 -6.07 -14.53
CA PHE A 45 16.14 -5.91 -14.67
C PHE A 45 15.76 -4.47 -15.07
N LEU A 46 16.20 -3.48 -14.31
CA LEU A 46 15.98 -2.06 -14.61
C LEU A 46 16.53 -1.69 -16.01
N GLN A 47 17.74 -2.17 -16.31
CA GLN A 47 18.35 -1.95 -17.61
C GLN A 47 17.49 -2.48 -18.75
N TYR A 48 16.91 -3.66 -18.61
CA TYR A 48 16.01 -4.25 -19.60
C TYR A 48 14.81 -3.35 -19.88
N PHE A 49 14.12 -2.85 -18.85
CA PHE A 49 12.95 -1.97 -19.00
C PHE A 49 13.31 -0.65 -19.66
N VAL A 50 14.40 -0.03 -19.24
CA VAL A 50 14.87 1.22 -19.84
C VAL A 50 15.25 1.03 -21.30
N THR A 51 16.02 -0.03 -21.63
CA THR A 51 16.50 -0.28 -23.00
C THR A 51 15.37 -0.58 -23.96
N ASN A 52 14.32 -1.30 -23.51
CA ASN A 52 13.19 -1.67 -24.35
C ASN A 52 12.03 -0.66 -24.27
N ASN A 53 12.20 0.42 -23.52
CA ASN A 53 11.19 1.47 -23.33
C ASN A 53 9.84 0.93 -22.81
N ILE A 54 9.90 -0.02 -21.87
CA ILE A 54 8.73 -0.66 -21.28
C ILE A 54 8.35 0.11 -20.01
N PRO A 55 7.06 0.48 -19.79
CA PRO A 55 6.62 1.14 -18.57
C PRO A 55 6.83 0.26 -17.35
N LEU A 56 7.45 0.82 -16.29
CA LEU A 56 7.68 0.16 -15.02
C LEU A 56 7.24 1.08 -13.87
N THR A 57 6.38 0.58 -12.99
CA THR A 57 5.99 1.25 -11.75
C THR A 57 6.61 0.51 -10.57
N ILE A 58 7.35 1.24 -9.75
CA ILE A 58 8.05 0.71 -8.58
C ILE A 58 7.38 1.26 -7.33
N PHE A 59 7.00 0.38 -6.41
CA PHE A 59 6.49 0.74 -5.09
C PHE A 59 7.60 0.58 -4.05
N THR A 60 7.70 1.55 -3.16
CA THR A 60 8.57 1.47 -1.98
C THR A 60 7.78 1.91 -0.76
N SER A 61 8.00 1.26 0.39
CA SER A 61 7.47 1.75 1.66
C SER A 61 8.39 2.84 2.21
N GLU A 62 7.85 3.70 2.99
CA GLU A 62 8.40 4.64 3.99
C GLU A 62 9.73 5.37 3.71
N ASN A 63 10.66 4.81 2.96
CA ASN A 63 11.96 5.45 2.73
C ASN A 63 11.90 6.31 1.48
N SER A 64 12.29 7.57 1.62
CA SER A 64 12.49 8.42 0.45
C SER A 64 13.60 7.84 -0.43
N ILE A 65 13.55 8.11 -1.74
CA ILE A 65 14.63 7.74 -2.68
C ILE A 65 16.01 8.20 -2.18
N ASP A 66 16.07 9.23 -1.36
CA ASP A 66 17.29 9.73 -0.76
C ASP A 66 17.92 8.77 0.26
N ASN A 67 17.11 7.93 0.91
CA ASN A 67 17.58 6.93 1.87
C ASN A 67 17.91 5.57 1.22
N LEU A 68 17.65 5.38 -0.07
CA LEU A 68 17.97 4.13 -0.78
C LEU A 68 19.47 3.81 -0.81
N ASN A 69 20.34 4.81 -0.58
CA ASN A 69 21.79 4.58 -0.46
C ASN A 69 22.15 3.65 0.72
N ASP A 70 21.29 3.59 1.75
CA ASP A 70 21.51 2.74 2.92
C ASP A 70 20.97 1.31 2.69
N GLU A 71 20.06 1.13 1.73
CA GLU A 71 19.43 -0.15 1.40
C GLU A 71 20.11 -0.88 0.23
N PHE A 72 20.70 -0.12 -0.70
CA PHE A 72 21.37 -0.65 -1.88
C PHE A 72 22.86 -0.33 -1.88
N TYR A 73 23.68 -1.37 -1.96
CA TYR A 73 25.15 -1.25 -2.02
C TYR A 73 25.65 -0.81 -3.41
N LEU A 74 24.87 -1.02 -4.48
CA LEU A 74 25.26 -0.66 -5.83
C LEU A 74 24.82 0.77 -6.19
N PRO A 75 25.77 1.74 -6.30
CA PRO A 75 25.46 3.12 -6.66
C PRO A 75 24.73 3.26 -7.99
N ASP A 76 24.98 2.34 -8.92
CA ASP A 76 24.34 2.33 -10.25
C ASP A 76 22.84 2.04 -10.18
N VAL A 77 22.40 1.17 -9.25
CA VAL A 77 20.97 0.91 -8.99
C VAL A 77 20.30 2.18 -8.49
N VAL A 78 20.89 2.82 -7.48
CA VAL A 78 20.36 4.05 -6.89
C VAL A 78 20.29 5.17 -7.93
N SER A 79 21.34 5.33 -8.75
CA SER A 79 21.37 6.33 -9.83
C SER A 79 20.24 6.13 -10.84
N ARG A 80 19.90 4.88 -11.17
CA ARG A 80 18.79 4.56 -12.08
C ARG A 80 17.44 4.80 -11.44
N LEU A 81 17.26 4.42 -10.19
CA LEU A 81 16.01 4.68 -9.45
C LEU A 81 15.72 6.18 -9.37
N LYS A 82 16.73 7.01 -9.20
CA LYS A 82 16.59 8.49 -9.20
C LYS A 82 16.13 9.08 -10.56
N GLN A 83 16.17 8.31 -11.65
CA GLN A 83 15.66 8.74 -12.94
C GLN A 83 14.14 8.53 -13.10
N PHE A 84 13.53 7.74 -12.22
CA PHE A 84 12.08 7.54 -12.24
C PHE A 84 11.34 8.79 -11.74
N THR A 85 10.14 9.00 -12.29
CA THR A 85 9.26 10.04 -11.78
C THR A 85 8.74 9.63 -10.40
N LEU A 86 9.06 10.42 -9.38
CA LEU A 86 8.65 10.16 -8.01
C LEU A 86 7.22 10.63 -7.76
N CYS A 87 6.39 9.74 -7.24
CA CYS A 87 5.05 10.06 -6.77
C CYS A 87 4.90 9.67 -5.29
N ASN A 88 4.83 10.66 -4.40
CA ASN A 88 4.69 10.44 -2.97
C ASN A 88 3.21 10.31 -2.57
N ILE A 89 2.87 9.20 -1.90
CA ILE A 89 1.56 8.99 -1.28
C ILE A 89 1.68 9.39 0.19
N HIS A 90 1.17 10.58 0.50
CA HIS A 90 1.19 11.10 1.88
C HIS A 90 0.10 10.47 2.74
N ASN A 91 0.33 10.47 4.06
CA ASN A 91 -0.67 10.07 5.03
C ASN A 91 -1.99 10.84 4.86
N PRO A 92 -3.14 10.17 4.98
CA PRO A 92 -4.44 10.79 4.74
C PRO A 92 -4.77 11.85 5.79
N LYS A 93 -5.35 12.98 5.34
CA LYS A 93 -5.96 13.97 6.23
C LYS A 93 -7.31 13.46 6.73
N LYS A 94 -7.87 14.09 7.77
CA LYS A 94 -9.17 13.69 8.38
C LYS A 94 -10.30 13.57 7.35
N ASP A 95 -10.39 14.50 6.39
CA ASP A 95 -11.41 14.45 5.34
C ASP A 95 -11.28 13.24 4.43
N LEU A 96 -10.03 12.84 4.14
CA LEU A 96 -9.78 11.64 3.35
C LEU A 96 -10.05 10.38 4.17
N LEU A 97 -9.68 10.33 5.46
CA LEU A 97 -10.03 9.23 6.37
C LEU A 97 -11.54 9.01 6.43
N PHE A 98 -12.31 10.09 6.60
CA PHE A 98 -13.77 10.04 6.59
C PHE A 98 -14.30 9.39 5.30
N LYS A 99 -13.82 9.86 4.14
CA LYS A 99 -14.22 9.32 2.83
C LYS A 99 -13.83 7.85 2.66
N LEU A 100 -12.63 7.45 3.14
CA LEU A 100 -12.15 6.07 3.05
C LEU A 100 -13.00 5.14 3.92
N ILE A 101 -13.26 5.51 5.18
CA ILE A 101 -14.12 4.72 6.08
C ILE A 101 -15.51 4.56 5.46
N ASN A 102 -16.11 5.64 4.99
CA ASN A 102 -17.41 5.58 4.35
C ASN A 102 -17.42 4.68 3.11
N LYS A 103 -16.38 4.75 2.29
CA LYS A 103 -16.21 3.88 1.12
C LYS A 103 -16.08 2.40 1.53
N TYR A 104 -15.28 2.08 2.55
CA TYR A 104 -15.11 0.71 3.02
C TYR A 104 -16.40 0.15 3.63
N LEU A 105 -17.16 0.97 4.36
CA LEU A 105 -18.48 0.58 4.88
C LEU A 105 -19.48 0.35 3.74
N SER A 106 -19.47 1.19 2.71
CA SER A 106 -20.34 1.04 1.53
C SER A 106 -20.06 -0.26 0.79
N PHE A 107 -18.81 -0.68 0.66
CA PHE A 107 -18.48 -1.99 0.06
C PHE A 107 -19.07 -3.18 0.84
N LYS A 108 -19.33 -3.00 2.13
CA LYS A 108 -19.97 -3.99 3.00
C LYS A 108 -21.49 -3.79 3.11
N SER A 109 -22.06 -2.85 2.34
CA SER A 109 -23.46 -2.46 2.42
C SER A 109 -23.87 -1.96 3.82
N ILE A 110 -22.96 -1.33 4.53
CA ILE A 110 -23.17 -0.77 5.87
C ILE A 110 -23.38 0.74 5.74
N SER A 111 -24.43 1.23 6.39
CA SER A 111 -24.69 2.67 6.52
C SER A 111 -24.74 3.05 8.00
N VAL A 112 -23.94 4.03 8.39
CA VAL A 112 -23.95 4.65 9.73
C VAL A 112 -24.06 6.15 9.60
N SER A 113 -24.42 6.83 10.70
CA SER A 113 -24.47 8.28 10.68
C SER A 113 -23.06 8.89 10.51
N GLU A 114 -22.98 10.05 9.82
CA GLU A 114 -21.72 10.77 9.65
C GLU A 114 -21.05 11.11 10.98
N GLN A 115 -21.84 11.39 12.01
CA GLN A 115 -21.33 11.67 13.36
C GLN A 115 -20.51 10.52 13.95
N ILE A 116 -20.90 9.28 13.68
CA ILE A 116 -20.15 8.09 14.10
C ILE A 116 -18.80 8.03 13.38
N ILE A 117 -18.77 8.26 12.07
CA ILE A 117 -17.53 8.25 11.30
C ILE A 117 -16.60 9.40 11.75
N ILE A 118 -17.14 10.58 11.99
CA ILE A 118 -16.37 11.74 12.49
C ILE A 118 -15.75 11.41 13.86
N GLU A 119 -16.52 10.80 14.75
CA GLU A 119 -16.02 10.41 16.08
C GLU A 119 -14.87 9.40 15.95
N VAL A 120 -15.01 8.39 15.10
CA VAL A 120 -13.95 7.40 14.84
C VAL A 120 -12.70 8.06 14.27
N VAL A 121 -12.84 8.95 13.27
CA VAL A 121 -11.72 9.69 12.66
C VAL A 121 -10.93 10.51 13.68
N ASN A 122 -11.57 10.94 14.79
CA ASN A 122 -10.90 11.69 15.83
C ASN A 122 -10.02 10.82 16.76
N HIS A 123 -10.26 9.50 16.78
CA HIS A 123 -9.58 8.56 17.67
C HIS A 123 -8.54 7.67 16.98
N ILE A 124 -8.53 7.61 15.64
CA ILE A 124 -7.62 6.75 14.90
C ILE A 124 -6.38 7.51 14.40
N GLU A 125 -5.32 6.78 14.14
CA GLU A 125 -4.13 7.31 13.48
C GLU A 125 -4.43 7.71 12.03
N ARG A 126 -3.62 8.64 11.51
CA ARG A 126 -3.77 9.14 10.13
C ARG A 126 -3.05 8.24 9.13
N THR A 127 -3.47 6.99 9.04
CA THR A 127 -2.96 6.02 8.07
C THR A 127 -4.08 5.43 7.24
N TYR A 128 -3.75 4.91 6.06
CA TYR A 128 -4.73 4.19 5.21
C TYR A 128 -5.19 2.90 5.87
N LEU A 129 -4.27 2.23 6.59
CA LEU A 129 -4.56 1.01 7.33
C LEU A 129 -5.59 1.27 8.43
N SER A 130 -5.39 2.32 9.23
CA SER A 130 -6.32 2.68 10.32
C SER A 130 -7.73 2.97 9.80
N ALA A 131 -7.87 3.56 8.60
CA ALA A 131 -9.19 3.75 8.00
C ALA A 131 -9.87 2.41 7.65
N PHE A 132 -9.12 1.43 7.16
CA PHE A 132 -9.63 0.10 6.85
C PHE A 132 -10.00 -0.66 8.13
N GLU A 133 -9.14 -0.63 9.14
CA GLU A 133 -9.36 -1.26 10.45
C GLU A 133 -10.57 -0.64 11.16
N ALA A 134 -10.72 0.68 11.10
CA ALA A 134 -11.87 1.39 11.67
C ALA A 134 -13.19 0.96 11.03
N ALA A 135 -13.23 0.78 9.72
CA ALA A 135 -14.42 0.27 9.05
C ALA A 135 -14.74 -1.19 9.48
N ASN A 136 -13.72 -2.01 9.71
CA ASN A 136 -13.91 -3.36 10.24
C ASN A 136 -14.41 -3.34 11.68
N THR A 137 -13.87 -2.45 12.51
CA THR A 137 -14.32 -2.24 13.90
C THR A 137 -15.78 -1.82 13.96
N ILE A 138 -16.20 -0.84 13.14
CA ILE A 138 -17.60 -0.43 13.06
C ILE A 138 -18.50 -1.61 12.67
N ASN A 139 -18.09 -2.40 11.68
CA ASN A 139 -18.84 -3.60 11.27
C ASN A 139 -18.99 -4.61 12.41
N HIS A 140 -17.90 -4.87 13.15
CA HIS A 140 -17.90 -5.77 14.29
C HIS A 140 -18.81 -5.27 15.42
N LEU A 141 -18.72 -3.99 15.78
CA LEU A 141 -19.56 -3.37 16.80
C LEU A 141 -21.06 -3.40 16.41
N LEU A 142 -21.39 -3.21 15.14
CA LEU A 142 -22.76 -3.36 14.66
C LEU A 142 -23.27 -4.79 14.84
N TYR A 143 -22.45 -5.78 14.50
CA TYR A 143 -22.82 -7.18 14.65
C TYR A 143 -23.04 -7.57 16.11
N GLU A 144 -22.14 -7.16 17.03
CA GLU A 144 -22.24 -7.45 18.46
C GLU A 144 -23.44 -6.76 19.14
N ASN A 145 -23.85 -5.60 18.64
CA ASN A 145 -24.90 -4.80 19.25
C ASN A 145 -26.22 -4.79 18.46
N ASN A 146 -26.53 -5.89 17.78
CA ASN A 146 -27.79 -6.07 17.01
C ASN A 146 -28.05 -4.90 16.05
N HIS A 147 -27.03 -4.48 15.31
CA HIS A 147 -27.05 -3.35 14.37
C HIS A 147 -27.33 -1.98 15.02
N ASN A 148 -27.15 -1.85 16.33
CA ASN A 148 -27.35 -0.62 17.06
C ASN A 148 -26.00 -0.04 17.49
N ILE A 149 -25.57 1.05 16.83
CA ILE A 149 -24.32 1.73 17.15
C ILE A 149 -24.61 3.20 17.48
N ASN A 150 -23.96 3.71 18.53
CA ASN A 150 -24.07 5.10 18.96
C ASN A 150 -22.71 5.67 19.38
N LEU A 151 -22.66 6.99 19.55
CA LEU A 151 -21.43 7.70 19.91
C LEU A 151 -20.82 7.23 21.24
N SER A 152 -21.65 6.89 22.23
CA SER A 152 -21.17 6.41 23.52
C SER A 152 -20.44 5.08 23.40
N LEU A 153 -20.94 4.18 22.54
CA LEU A 153 -20.32 2.89 22.27
C LEU A 153 -18.96 3.06 21.58
N ILE A 154 -18.88 3.98 20.61
CA ILE A 154 -17.62 4.29 19.91
C ILE A 154 -16.59 4.85 20.88
N ARG A 155 -16.93 5.86 21.68
CA ARG A 155 -16.02 6.44 22.68
C ARG A 155 -15.51 5.40 23.65
N LYS A 156 -16.40 4.59 24.20
CA LYS A 156 -16.02 3.51 25.14
C LYS A 156 -15.08 2.47 24.50
N HIS A 157 -15.21 2.23 23.20
CA HIS A 157 -14.32 1.30 22.49
C HIS A 157 -12.91 1.88 22.38
N TYR A 158 -12.79 3.12 21.91
CA TYR A 158 -11.49 3.78 21.69
C TYR A 158 -10.82 4.32 22.96
N GLU A 159 -11.54 4.56 24.05
CA GLU A 159 -10.96 4.90 25.37
C GLU A 159 -10.30 3.71 26.08
N ARG A 160 -10.52 2.49 25.60
CA ARG A 160 -9.95 1.26 26.16
C ARG A 160 -8.71 0.76 25.45
N LEU A 161 -8.35 1.37 24.34
CA LEU A 161 -7.16 1.10 23.55
C LEU A 161 -6.01 2.04 23.96
#